data_43b490836768278945cda0ef58356805
#
_entry.id   43b490836768278945cda0ef58356805
#
_cell.length_a   1.000
_cell.length_b   1.000
_cell.length_c   1.000
_cell.angle_alpha   90.00
_cell.angle_beta   90.00
_cell.angle_gamma   90.00
#
_symmetry.space_group_name_H-M   'P 1'
#
loop_
_entity.id
_entity.type
_entity.pdbx_description
1 polymer ?
#
loop_
_entity_poly.entity_id
_entity_poly.type
_entity_poly.pdbx_seq_one_letter_code
_entity_poly.pdbx_strand_id
1 'polypeptide(L)'
;DRYHGIAFQLISQPIQFFIKDFITNINNVTDYGGLLISKHFVVFLTFAGSGIFFYLILLKITKDENMSLLSTTIYLLYPYLFGHAQFNPKDIPFLSFWLITTYFSLKVFEDLFQEIKIGFKSIIIFSLSTAFLISIRIAGFLIFVQFFISLLIYLERKKISFYSFLKRNYKNVIFFTATFLIFVILFSPIFWHNPI
;
A
#
# COMPACT_ATOMS: atom_id res chain seq x y z
N ASP A 1 -12.38 -7.28 17.79
CA ASP A 1 -12.34 -6.15 16.81
C ASP A 1 -12.82 -6.61 15.44
N ARG A 2 -14.15 -6.69 15.26
CA ARG A 2 -14.76 -7.14 13.99
C ARG A 2 -14.63 -6.13 12.85
N TYR A 3 -14.19 -4.89 13.12
CA TYR A 3 -14.33 -3.79 12.18
C TYR A 3 -13.03 -3.08 11.78
N HIS A 4 -11.88 -3.44 12.34
CA HIS A 4 -10.61 -2.77 12.02
C HIS A 4 -9.58 -3.76 11.49
N GLY A 5 -9.01 -3.44 10.32
CA GLY A 5 -7.90 -4.19 9.74
C GLY A 5 -8.27 -5.45 8.99
N ILE A 6 -9.50 -5.57 8.48
CA ILE A 6 -9.99 -6.76 7.76
C ILE A 6 -9.37 -6.88 6.37
N ALA A 7 -9.02 -5.76 5.74
CA ALA A 7 -8.51 -5.80 4.36
C ALA A 7 -7.28 -6.70 4.20
N PHE A 8 -6.34 -6.67 5.14
CA PHE A 8 -5.19 -7.57 5.07
C PHE A 8 -5.59 -9.04 5.18
N GLN A 9 -6.64 -9.36 5.95
CA GLN A 9 -7.14 -10.74 6.05
C GLN A 9 -7.71 -11.24 4.72
N LEU A 10 -8.33 -10.39 3.91
CA LEU A 10 -8.85 -10.77 2.59
C LEU A 10 -7.75 -11.30 1.66
N ILE A 11 -6.55 -10.75 1.75
CA ILE A 11 -5.39 -11.22 0.97
C ILE A 11 -4.68 -12.38 1.68
N SER A 12 -4.50 -12.29 2.99
CA SER A 12 -3.72 -13.27 3.73
C SER A 12 -4.45 -14.59 3.92
N GLN A 13 -5.77 -14.57 4.07
CA GLN A 13 -6.56 -15.77 4.37
C GLN A 13 -6.53 -16.84 3.26
N PRO A 14 -6.68 -16.51 1.96
CA PRO A 14 -6.50 -17.49 0.90
C PRO A 14 -5.11 -18.12 0.91
N ILE A 15 -4.05 -17.31 1.09
CA ILE A 15 -2.68 -17.80 1.12
C ILE A 15 -2.46 -18.73 2.33
N GLN A 16 -2.97 -18.32 3.50
CA GLN A 16 -2.92 -19.14 4.71
C GLN A 16 -3.58 -20.51 4.49
N PHE A 17 -4.73 -20.53 3.81
CA PHE A 17 -5.45 -21.78 3.53
C PHE A 17 -4.62 -22.74 2.69
N PHE A 18 -3.92 -22.25 1.66
CA PHE A 18 -3.08 -23.09 0.80
C PHE A 18 -1.81 -23.61 1.48
N ILE A 19 -1.21 -22.85 2.40
CA ILE A 19 0.07 -23.22 3.01
C ILE A 19 -0.08 -23.86 4.38
N LYS A 20 -1.25 -23.77 5.02
CA LYS A 20 -1.52 -24.27 6.37
C LYS A 20 -1.13 -25.74 6.54
N ASP A 21 -1.63 -26.60 5.67
CA ASP A 21 -1.42 -28.04 5.79
C ASP A 21 0.06 -28.42 5.64
N PHE A 22 0.76 -27.75 4.72
CA PHE A 22 2.20 -27.91 4.52
C PHE A 22 2.98 -27.53 5.80
N ILE A 23 2.64 -26.39 6.41
CA ILE A 23 3.30 -25.88 7.63
C ILE A 23 2.96 -26.79 8.83
N THR A 24 1.72 -27.23 8.94
CA THR A 24 1.28 -28.14 10.02
C THR A 24 2.07 -29.45 9.98
N ASN A 25 2.21 -30.03 8.80
CA ASN A 25 2.92 -31.32 8.62
C ASN A 25 4.43 -31.20 8.87
N ILE A 26 5.07 -30.13 8.41
CA ILE A 26 6.53 -29.95 8.58
C ILE A 26 6.88 -29.70 10.05
N ASN A 27 6.09 -28.88 10.74
CA ASN A 27 6.43 -28.45 12.10
C ASN A 27 5.81 -29.32 13.19
N ASN A 28 5.04 -30.35 12.83
CA ASN A 28 4.32 -31.21 13.77
C ASN A 28 3.50 -30.43 14.82
N VAL A 29 2.86 -29.34 14.38
CA VAL A 29 2.03 -28.47 15.22
C VAL A 29 0.56 -28.78 15.04
N THR A 30 -0.26 -28.30 15.97
CA THR A 30 -1.73 -28.41 15.86
C THR A 30 -2.22 -27.58 14.65
N ASP A 31 -3.42 -27.88 14.17
CA ASP A 31 -4.08 -27.12 13.10
C ASP A 31 -4.14 -25.61 13.37
N TYR A 32 -4.38 -25.24 14.63
CA TYR A 32 -4.37 -23.83 15.05
C TYR A 32 -2.97 -23.23 14.97
N GLY A 33 -1.95 -23.99 15.40
CA GLY A 33 -0.54 -23.58 15.29
C GLY A 33 -0.13 -23.38 13.84
N GLY A 34 -0.52 -24.30 12.94
CA GLY A 34 -0.27 -24.18 11.50
C GLY A 34 -0.91 -22.92 10.89
N LEU A 35 -2.15 -22.62 11.29
CA LEU A 35 -2.84 -21.40 10.84
C LEU A 35 -2.13 -20.11 11.31
N LEU A 36 -1.68 -20.09 12.57
CA LEU A 36 -0.99 -18.93 13.14
C LEU A 36 0.36 -18.68 12.46
N ILE A 37 1.16 -19.74 12.28
CA ILE A 37 2.46 -19.63 11.59
C ILE A 37 2.26 -19.21 10.14
N SER A 38 1.25 -19.75 9.45
CA SER A 38 0.91 -19.35 8.08
C SER A 38 0.58 -17.86 7.99
N LYS A 39 -0.16 -17.32 8.95
CA LYS A 39 -0.49 -15.89 9.02
C LYS A 39 0.78 -15.03 9.20
N HIS A 40 1.65 -15.43 10.10
CA HIS A 40 2.92 -14.73 10.34
C HIS A 40 3.82 -14.77 9.09
N PHE A 41 3.87 -15.90 8.40
CA PHE A 41 4.60 -16.02 7.14
C PHE A 41 4.10 -15.05 6.07
N VAL A 42 2.77 -14.88 5.93
CA VAL A 42 2.21 -13.91 4.98
C VAL A 42 2.55 -12.47 5.36
N VAL A 43 2.57 -12.15 6.66
CA VAL A 43 3.03 -10.83 7.15
C VAL A 43 4.48 -10.60 6.74
N PHE A 44 5.34 -11.59 6.98
CA PHE A 44 6.76 -11.52 6.59
C PHE A 44 6.95 -11.35 5.08
N LEU A 45 6.22 -12.11 4.26
CA LEU A 45 6.27 -11.97 2.80
C LEU A 45 5.83 -10.57 2.34
N THR A 46 4.80 -10.01 2.98
CA THR A 46 4.33 -8.66 2.69
C THR A 46 5.41 -7.62 3.01
N PHE A 47 6.10 -7.77 4.14
CA PHE A 47 7.24 -6.92 4.50
C PHE A 47 8.39 -7.05 3.50
N ALA A 48 8.82 -8.28 3.21
CA ALA A 48 9.88 -8.52 2.23
C ALA A 48 9.55 -7.92 0.86
N GLY A 49 8.31 -8.13 0.38
CA GLY A 49 7.81 -7.54 -0.86
C GLY A 49 7.79 -6.01 -0.84
N SER A 50 7.55 -5.38 0.31
CA SER A 50 7.61 -3.92 0.43
C SER A 50 9.00 -3.35 0.21
N GLY A 51 10.05 -4.14 0.44
CA GLY A 51 11.43 -3.78 0.15
C GLY A 51 11.65 -3.43 -1.32
N ILE A 52 10.93 -4.10 -2.25
CA ILE A 52 10.99 -3.78 -3.68
C ILE A 52 10.51 -2.34 -3.91
N PHE A 53 9.40 -1.96 -3.32
CA PHE A 53 8.84 -0.61 -3.48
C PHE A 53 9.70 0.43 -2.78
N PHE A 54 10.29 0.11 -1.63
CA PHE A 54 11.25 0.98 -0.96
C PHE A 54 12.49 1.21 -1.83
N TYR A 55 13.07 0.16 -2.42
CA TYR A 55 14.14 0.26 -3.39
C TYR A 55 13.77 1.18 -4.57
N LEU A 56 12.61 0.94 -5.18
CA LEU A 56 12.15 1.73 -6.33
C LEU A 56 11.91 3.20 -5.99
N ILE A 57 11.41 3.51 -4.79
CA ILE A 57 11.26 4.88 -4.30
C ILE A 57 12.64 5.54 -4.17
N LEU A 58 13.58 4.86 -3.52
CA LEU A 58 14.94 5.37 -3.33
C LEU A 58 15.66 5.58 -4.65
N LEU A 59 15.55 4.64 -5.58
CA LEU A 59 16.15 4.76 -6.91
C LEU A 59 15.63 5.98 -7.67
N LYS A 60 14.33 6.31 -7.53
CA LYS A 60 13.76 7.54 -8.10
C LYS A 60 14.32 8.81 -7.47
N ILE A 61 14.60 8.79 -6.17
CA ILE A 61 15.07 9.97 -5.42
C ILE A 61 16.57 10.16 -5.58
N THR A 62 17.35 9.11 -5.39
CA THR A 62 18.82 9.16 -5.35
C THR A 62 19.46 9.05 -6.73
N LYS A 63 18.79 8.34 -7.66
CA LYS A 63 19.32 7.94 -8.97
C LYS A 63 20.62 7.12 -8.86
N ASP A 64 20.84 6.49 -7.71
CA ASP A 64 22.01 5.67 -7.40
C ASP A 64 21.53 4.29 -6.96
N GLU A 65 21.90 3.27 -7.74
CA GLU A 65 21.51 1.87 -7.48
C GLU A 65 22.14 1.33 -6.21
N ASN A 66 23.41 1.63 -5.95
CA ASN A 66 24.14 1.13 -4.79
C ASN A 66 23.56 1.71 -3.49
N MET A 67 23.31 3.02 -3.49
CA MET A 67 22.67 3.70 -2.36
C MET A 67 21.28 3.16 -2.10
N SER A 68 20.50 2.94 -3.15
CA SER A 68 19.15 2.38 -3.05
C SER A 68 19.16 0.96 -2.52
N LEU A 69 20.07 0.12 -2.99
CA LEU A 69 20.24 -1.26 -2.53
C LEU A 69 20.70 -1.31 -1.07
N LEU A 70 21.72 -0.53 -0.71
CA LEU A 70 22.23 -0.45 0.66
C LEU A 70 21.13 -0.03 1.64
N SER A 71 20.40 1.05 1.32
CA SER A 71 19.32 1.55 2.17
C SER A 71 18.18 0.56 2.30
N THR A 72 17.85 -0.16 1.21
CA THR A 72 16.81 -1.21 1.24
C THR A 72 17.26 -2.39 2.10
N THR A 73 18.53 -2.77 2.02
CA THR A 73 19.09 -3.82 2.88
C THR A 73 19.00 -3.42 4.36
N ILE A 74 19.37 -2.18 4.69
CA ILE A 74 19.23 -1.65 6.04
C ILE A 74 17.75 -1.67 6.49
N TYR A 75 16.81 -1.25 5.63
CA TYR A 75 15.37 -1.30 5.92
C TYR A 75 14.89 -2.72 6.25
N LEU A 76 15.24 -3.69 5.41
CA LEU A 76 14.81 -5.08 5.58
C LEU A 76 15.47 -5.76 6.78
N LEU A 77 16.71 -5.40 7.11
CA LEU A 77 17.45 -5.98 8.23
C LEU A 77 17.34 -5.16 9.52
N TYR A 78 16.62 -4.02 9.51
CA TYR A 78 16.45 -3.22 10.71
C TYR A 78 15.78 -4.05 11.83
N PRO A 79 16.46 -4.28 12.98
CA PRO A 79 16.03 -5.30 13.94
C PRO A 79 14.60 -5.16 14.44
N TYR A 80 14.15 -3.92 14.64
CA TYR A 80 12.79 -3.63 15.08
C TYR A 80 11.75 -4.05 14.03
N LEU A 81 11.93 -3.63 12.78
CA LEU A 81 11.01 -3.96 11.68
C LEU A 81 11.04 -5.43 11.35
N PHE A 82 12.23 -6.01 11.27
CA PHE A 82 12.42 -7.43 11.02
C PHE A 82 11.74 -8.29 12.10
N GLY A 83 11.92 -7.93 13.39
CA GLY A 83 11.25 -8.61 14.49
C GLY A 83 9.73 -8.51 14.40
N HIS A 84 9.20 -7.30 14.20
CA HIS A 84 7.76 -7.09 14.02
C HIS A 84 7.18 -7.80 12.79
N ALA A 85 7.96 -7.95 11.72
CA ALA A 85 7.54 -8.67 10.52
C ALA A 85 7.23 -10.15 10.78
N GLN A 86 7.75 -10.73 11.87
CA GLN A 86 7.48 -12.12 12.23
C GLN A 86 6.09 -12.33 12.84
N PHE A 87 5.46 -11.30 13.45
CA PHE A 87 4.23 -11.53 14.22
C PHE A 87 3.19 -10.40 14.17
N ASN A 88 3.52 -9.20 13.66
CA ASN A 88 2.60 -8.05 13.73
C ASN A 88 1.72 -7.93 12.47
N PRO A 89 0.49 -8.45 12.48
CA PRO A 89 -0.38 -8.46 11.30
C PRO A 89 -1.10 -7.14 11.03
N LYS A 90 -0.84 -6.09 11.80
CA LYS A 90 -1.48 -4.77 11.65
C LYS A 90 -0.49 -3.72 11.16
N ASP A 91 0.59 -3.50 11.88
CA ASP A 91 1.51 -2.39 11.62
C ASP A 91 2.43 -2.68 10.43
N ILE A 92 2.87 -3.92 10.28
CA ILE A 92 3.75 -4.30 9.17
C ILE A 92 3.04 -4.26 7.82
N PRO A 93 1.84 -4.86 7.63
CA PRO A 93 1.10 -4.67 6.40
C PRO A 93 0.75 -3.20 6.13
N PHE A 94 0.43 -2.43 7.16
CA PHE A 94 0.19 -0.99 7.02
C PHE A 94 1.41 -0.26 6.47
N LEU A 95 2.60 -0.45 7.06
CA LEU A 95 3.85 0.11 6.58
C LEU A 95 4.14 -0.31 5.14
N SER A 96 3.97 -1.59 4.84
CA SER A 96 4.21 -2.16 3.52
C SER A 96 3.32 -1.51 2.45
N PHE A 97 2.03 -1.41 2.72
CA PHE A 97 1.09 -0.77 1.80
C PHE A 97 1.24 0.75 1.73
N TRP A 98 1.75 1.38 2.80
CA TRP A 98 2.15 2.79 2.73
C TRP A 98 3.25 3.02 1.69
N LEU A 99 4.29 2.19 1.68
CA LEU A 99 5.36 2.26 0.69
C LEU A 99 4.86 1.99 -0.73
N ILE A 100 4.01 0.97 -0.90
CA ILE A 100 3.38 0.64 -2.19
C ILE A 100 2.60 1.86 -2.71
N THR A 101 1.74 2.43 -1.86
CA THR A 101 0.89 3.58 -2.23
C THR A 101 1.73 4.81 -2.53
N THR A 102 2.78 5.06 -1.74
CA THR A 102 3.73 6.17 -1.99
C THR A 102 4.42 6.01 -3.35
N TYR A 103 4.85 4.80 -3.72
CA TYR A 103 5.44 4.55 -5.03
C TYR A 103 4.48 4.88 -6.18
N PHE A 104 3.22 4.44 -6.08
CA PHE A 104 2.23 4.74 -7.13
C PHE A 104 1.83 6.22 -7.14
N SER A 105 1.80 6.89 -5.99
CA SER A 105 1.66 8.34 -5.91
C SER A 105 2.78 9.06 -6.67
N LEU A 106 4.05 8.66 -6.43
CA LEU A 106 5.20 9.22 -7.16
C LEU A 106 5.10 9.01 -8.67
N LYS A 107 4.58 7.86 -9.10
CA LYS A 107 4.34 7.58 -10.53
C LYS A 107 3.32 8.55 -11.15
N VAL A 108 2.24 8.85 -10.44
CA VAL A 108 1.26 9.86 -10.88
C VAL A 108 1.91 11.25 -10.98
N PHE A 109 2.77 11.62 -10.03
CA PHE A 109 3.50 12.88 -10.10
C PHE A 109 4.53 12.91 -11.22
N GLU A 110 5.20 11.81 -11.55
CA GLU A 110 6.09 11.74 -12.72
C GLU A 110 5.34 12.05 -14.02
N ASP A 111 4.18 11.41 -14.22
CA ASP A 111 3.34 11.68 -15.39
C ASP A 111 2.94 13.18 -15.45
N LEU A 112 2.59 13.77 -14.29
CA LEU A 112 2.27 15.20 -14.19
C LEU A 112 3.47 16.12 -14.52
N PHE A 113 4.66 15.79 -13.99
CA PHE A 113 5.88 16.60 -14.24
C PHE A 113 6.34 16.53 -15.68
N GLN A 114 6.19 15.38 -16.33
CA GLN A 114 6.52 15.16 -17.74
C GLN A 114 5.42 15.68 -18.69
N GLU A 115 4.32 16.19 -18.14
CA GLU A 115 3.14 16.66 -18.90
C GLU A 115 2.50 15.58 -19.76
N ILE A 116 2.75 14.32 -19.41
CA ILE A 116 2.16 13.15 -20.04
C ILE A 116 0.73 12.97 -19.50
N LYS A 117 -0.16 12.50 -20.35
CA LYS A 117 -1.52 12.14 -19.92
C LYS A 117 -1.45 11.01 -18.89
N ILE A 118 -1.96 11.26 -17.69
CA ILE A 118 -2.04 10.23 -16.64
C ILE A 118 -2.84 9.04 -17.18
N GLY A 119 -2.21 7.88 -17.19
CA GLY A 119 -2.84 6.65 -17.67
C GLY A 119 -3.93 6.15 -16.69
N PHE A 120 -5.05 5.67 -17.22
CA PHE A 120 -6.11 5.05 -16.40
C PHE A 120 -5.59 3.95 -15.49
N LYS A 121 -4.62 3.15 -15.97
CA LYS A 121 -3.97 2.09 -15.18
C LYS A 121 -3.27 2.65 -13.94
N SER A 122 -2.55 3.76 -14.06
CA SER A 122 -1.86 4.41 -12.93
C SER A 122 -2.87 4.91 -11.89
N ILE A 123 -3.99 5.48 -12.34
CA ILE A 123 -5.06 5.95 -11.44
C ILE A 123 -5.71 4.78 -10.72
N ILE A 124 -6.06 3.70 -11.42
CA ILE A 124 -6.68 2.51 -10.82
C ILE A 124 -5.76 1.89 -9.76
N ILE A 125 -4.47 1.71 -10.06
CA ILE A 125 -3.53 1.09 -9.11
C ILE A 125 -3.32 2.00 -7.89
N PHE A 126 -3.23 3.32 -8.10
CA PHE A 126 -3.10 4.27 -7.00
C PHE A 126 -4.37 4.29 -6.13
N SER A 127 -5.57 4.31 -6.71
CA SER A 127 -6.82 4.26 -5.96
C SER A 127 -7.01 2.93 -5.22
N LEU A 128 -6.64 1.81 -5.85
CA LEU A 128 -6.67 0.48 -5.24
C LEU A 128 -5.75 0.39 -4.02
N SER A 129 -4.49 0.80 -4.18
CA SER A 129 -3.51 0.77 -3.09
C SER A 129 -3.88 1.71 -1.94
N THR A 130 -4.43 2.89 -2.26
CA THR A 130 -4.92 3.87 -1.27
C THR A 130 -6.12 3.32 -0.49
N ALA A 131 -7.11 2.76 -1.18
CA ALA A 131 -8.28 2.16 -0.55
C ALA A 131 -7.89 0.99 0.36
N PHE A 132 -6.98 0.13 -0.10
CA PHE A 132 -6.49 -0.98 0.68
C PHE A 132 -5.73 -0.52 1.93
N LEU A 133 -4.84 0.48 1.81
CA LEU A 133 -4.11 1.07 2.92
C LEU A 133 -5.05 1.59 4.02
N ILE A 134 -6.08 2.35 3.63
CA ILE A 134 -7.08 2.90 4.56
C ILE A 134 -7.89 1.78 5.21
N SER A 135 -8.19 0.73 4.46
CA SER A 135 -8.95 -0.43 4.97
C SER A 135 -8.12 -1.31 5.92
N ILE A 136 -6.78 -1.23 5.90
CA ILE A 136 -5.92 -1.84 6.93
C ILE A 136 -6.01 -1.03 8.23
N ARG A 137 -5.84 0.29 8.15
CA ARG A 137 -5.92 1.21 9.30
C ARG A 137 -6.45 2.56 8.85
N ILE A 138 -7.33 3.14 9.65
CA ILE A 138 -7.90 4.47 9.40
C ILE A 138 -6.81 5.56 9.26
N ALA A 139 -5.66 5.38 9.95
CA ALA A 139 -4.49 6.24 9.78
C ALA A 139 -3.97 6.33 8.34
N GLY A 140 -4.36 5.38 7.47
CA GLY A 140 -4.08 5.42 6.03
C GLY A 140 -4.59 6.69 5.33
N PHE A 141 -5.57 7.39 5.90
CA PHE A 141 -6.00 8.70 5.39
C PHE A 141 -4.88 9.75 5.34
N LEU A 142 -3.82 9.60 6.13
CA LEU A 142 -2.65 10.48 6.07
C LEU A 142 -1.93 10.44 4.72
N ILE A 143 -2.15 9.42 3.90
CA ILE A 143 -1.62 9.36 2.53
C ILE A 143 -2.18 10.51 1.66
N PHE A 144 -3.42 10.94 1.90
CA PHE A 144 -3.98 12.11 1.22
C PHE A 144 -3.28 13.41 1.61
N VAL A 145 -2.87 13.52 2.89
CA VAL A 145 -2.07 14.68 3.35
C VAL A 145 -0.71 14.68 2.65
N GLN A 146 -0.04 13.53 2.59
CA GLN A 146 1.22 13.37 1.86
C GLN A 146 1.05 13.73 0.37
N PHE A 147 -0.01 13.23 -0.28
CA PHE A 147 -0.29 13.52 -1.69
C PHE A 147 -0.59 15.02 -1.89
N PHE A 148 -1.37 15.62 -1.01
CA PHE A 148 -1.74 17.05 -1.11
C PHE A 148 -0.52 17.95 -0.94
N ILE A 149 0.37 17.68 0.01
CA ILE A 149 1.64 18.43 0.18
C ILE A 149 2.48 18.30 -1.10
N SER A 150 2.61 17.09 -1.65
CA SER A 150 3.34 16.87 -2.91
C SER A 150 2.70 17.63 -4.08
N LEU A 151 1.37 17.70 -4.12
CA LEU A 151 0.63 18.48 -5.12
C LEU A 151 0.90 19.96 -4.97
N LEU A 152 0.90 20.52 -3.77
CA LEU A 152 1.22 21.93 -3.54
C LEU A 152 2.63 22.27 -4.03
N ILE A 153 3.62 21.43 -3.71
CA ILE A 153 5.00 21.60 -4.20
C ILE A 153 5.06 21.54 -5.74
N TYR A 154 4.32 20.63 -6.35
CA TYR A 154 4.22 20.53 -7.80
C TYR A 154 3.64 21.81 -8.42
N LEU A 155 2.53 22.31 -7.89
CA LEU A 155 1.85 23.51 -8.38
C LEU A 155 2.74 24.76 -8.28
N GLU A 156 3.43 24.91 -7.16
CA GLU A 156 4.38 25.99 -6.92
C GLU A 156 5.54 25.94 -7.93
N ARG A 157 6.16 24.78 -8.11
CA ARG A 157 7.27 24.60 -9.06
C ARG A 157 6.87 24.87 -10.51
N LYS A 158 5.67 24.48 -10.91
CA LYS A 158 5.14 24.71 -12.26
C LYS A 158 4.45 26.06 -12.42
N LYS A 159 4.31 26.85 -11.34
CA LYS A 159 3.58 28.13 -11.32
C LYS A 159 2.15 28.01 -11.85
N ILE A 160 1.46 26.91 -11.51
CA ILE A 160 0.09 26.62 -11.94
C ILE A 160 -0.85 26.89 -10.76
N SER A 161 -1.94 27.63 -10.98
CA SER A 161 -2.95 27.79 -9.94
C SER A 161 -3.71 26.47 -9.70
N PHE A 162 -4.13 26.25 -8.47
CA PHE A 162 -4.90 25.06 -8.08
C PHE A 162 -6.19 24.92 -8.91
N TYR A 163 -6.86 26.03 -9.19
CA TYR A 163 -8.05 26.04 -10.04
C TYR A 163 -7.76 25.56 -11.47
N SER A 164 -6.69 26.07 -12.09
CA SER A 164 -6.27 25.65 -13.43
C SER A 164 -5.89 24.17 -13.49
N PHE A 165 -5.23 23.67 -12.45
CA PHE A 165 -4.91 22.25 -12.31
C PHE A 165 -6.17 21.40 -12.24
N LEU A 166 -7.13 21.75 -11.39
CA LEU A 166 -8.40 21.03 -11.28
C LEU A 166 -9.18 21.03 -12.57
N LYS A 167 -9.28 22.20 -13.23
CA LYS A 167 -9.95 22.34 -14.54
C LYS A 167 -9.32 21.44 -15.61
N ARG A 168 -7.99 21.29 -15.60
CA ARG A 168 -7.28 20.44 -16.56
C ARG A 168 -7.45 18.94 -16.24
N ASN A 169 -7.49 18.58 -14.97
CA ASN A 169 -7.44 17.18 -14.51
C ASN A 169 -8.75 16.68 -13.91
N TYR A 170 -9.88 17.39 -14.03
CA TYR A 170 -11.14 17.03 -13.36
C TYR A 170 -11.61 15.61 -13.67
N LYS A 171 -11.43 15.14 -14.93
CA LYS A 171 -11.80 13.76 -15.30
C LYS A 171 -10.99 12.72 -14.54
N ASN A 172 -9.68 12.96 -14.36
CA ASN A 172 -8.80 12.08 -13.60
C ASN A 172 -9.16 12.07 -12.11
N VAL A 173 -9.52 13.25 -11.56
CA VAL A 173 -9.95 13.38 -10.16
C VAL A 173 -11.27 12.64 -9.94
N ILE A 174 -12.27 12.83 -10.81
CA ILE A 174 -13.57 12.12 -10.73
C ILE A 174 -13.33 10.60 -10.86
N PHE A 175 -12.51 10.18 -11.82
CA PHE A 175 -12.21 8.76 -12.03
C PHE A 175 -11.49 8.15 -10.84
N PHE A 176 -10.50 8.84 -10.26
CA PHE A 176 -9.84 8.42 -9.03
C PHE A 176 -10.83 8.28 -7.89
N THR A 177 -11.67 9.29 -7.67
CA THR A 177 -12.65 9.28 -6.56
C THR A 177 -13.65 8.12 -6.72
N ALA A 178 -14.17 7.91 -7.93
CA ALA A 178 -15.11 6.83 -8.20
C ALA A 178 -14.47 5.44 -7.97
N THR A 179 -13.28 5.21 -8.53
CA THR A 179 -12.56 3.92 -8.34
C THR A 179 -12.14 3.73 -6.89
N PHE A 180 -11.70 4.78 -6.19
CA PHE A 180 -11.36 4.74 -4.77
C PHE A 180 -12.55 4.32 -3.92
N LEU A 181 -13.72 4.94 -4.11
CA LEU A 181 -14.94 4.59 -3.36
C LEU A 181 -15.37 3.13 -3.62
N ILE A 182 -15.31 2.68 -4.87
CA ILE A 182 -15.60 1.28 -5.22
C ILE A 182 -14.66 0.33 -4.45
N PHE A 183 -13.35 0.62 -4.44
CA PHE A 183 -12.39 -0.23 -3.73
C PHE A 183 -12.53 -0.15 -2.21
N VAL A 184 -12.87 1.01 -1.64
CA VAL A 184 -13.16 1.11 -0.19
C VAL A 184 -14.34 0.23 0.18
N ILE A 185 -15.43 0.25 -0.59
CA ILE A 185 -16.58 -0.63 -0.37
C ILE A 185 -16.17 -2.11 -0.51
N LEU A 186 -15.37 -2.44 -1.53
CA LEU A 186 -14.90 -3.81 -1.76
C LEU A 186 -14.05 -4.34 -0.60
N PHE A 187 -13.18 -3.51 -0.02
CA PHE A 187 -12.29 -3.91 1.09
C PHE A 187 -12.88 -3.74 2.48
N SER A 188 -14.09 -3.22 2.58
CA SER A 188 -14.76 -2.98 3.86
C SER A 188 -16.06 -3.79 3.94
N PRO A 189 -16.01 -5.04 4.42
CA PRO A 189 -17.18 -5.93 4.51
C PRO A 189 -18.34 -5.38 5.34
N ILE A 190 -18.09 -4.36 6.17
CA ILE A 190 -19.16 -3.69 6.91
C ILE A 190 -20.23 -3.09 5.98
N PHE A 191 -19.84 -2.63 4.79
CA PHE A 191 -20.75 -2.11 3.78
C PHE A 191 -21.52 -3.19 3.02
N TRP A 192 -21.12 -4.48 3.15
CA TRP A 192 -21.80 -5.57 2.45
C TRP A 192 -23.08 -6.03 3.17
N HIS A 193 -23.14 -5.86 4.51
CA HIS A 193 -24.27 -6.30 5.32
C HIS A 193 -25.30 -5.19 5.60
N ASN A 194 -24.87 -3.94 5.66
CA ASN A 194 -25.74 -2.78 5.81
C ASN A 194 -25.18 -1.65 4.93
N PRO A 195 -25.48 -1.65 3.64
CA PRO A 195 -25.28 -0.44 2.84
C PRO A 195 -26.26 0.60 3.39
N ILE A 196 -25.75 1.71 3.87
CA ILE A 196 -26.47 2.84 4.48
C ILE A 196 -27.71 3.19 3.68
#